data_0986700431fc40e18bd7fed5d00e0a0e
#
_entry.id   0986700431fc40e18bd7fed5d00e0a0e
#
_cell.length_a   1.000
_cell.length_b   1.000
_cell.length_c   1.000
_cell.angle_alpha   90.00
_cell.angle_beta   90.00
_cell.angle_gamma   90.00
#
_symmetry.space_group_name_H-M   'P 1'
#
loop_
_entity.id
_entity.type
_entity.pdbx_description
1 polymer ?
#
loop_
_entity_poly.entity_id
_entity_poly.type
_entity_poly.pdbx_seq_one_letter_code
_entity_poly.pdbx_strand_id
1 'polypeptide(L)'
;MKLLVIGNGGREHALAWKLAQSPKVETVFVAPGNAGTAIEPKLQNIDLTAHQDLIEFCRKENIVFTVVGPEAPLAAGVVDDFRAAGLKIFGPTQYAAQLESSKDFAKAFMAKYNIPTAQYQTFENADAAHDYVNQKGAPIVIKADGLAAGKGVIVAMTLDEAHAAIDDMLLDNKMGNAGARVVIEDFLQGEEASFIVMVDGNNVLPMATSQDHKRLLDGDKGLNTGGMGAYSPAPVVTPVVYERAMNEIILPTVAGMKAEGHEFTGFLYAGLMIDQSGAPYTIEFNCRFGDPETQPIMSRLNSDLSDLVEAAIDGKLDSVTAEWSPQTAVGVVLAAQNYPETPKKGDVISGLDAANQVGKVFHAGTTANEKGDVLTNGGRVLCVVGLGDNVVQAKAKAYGALEKISFDGMQYRKDIADKAINR
;
A
#
# COMPACT_ATOMS: atom_id res chain seq x y z
N MET A 1 18.66 -19.62 1.05
CA MET A 1 18.18 -18.88 -0.16
C MET A 1 18.60 -17.42 -0.06
N LYS A 2 18.93 -16.82 -1.21
CA LYS A 2 19.08 -15.37 -1.35
C LYS A 2 17.86 -14.83 -2.09
N LEU A 3 17.28 -13.75 -1.60
CA LEU A 3 16.07 -13.13 -2.13
C LEU A 3 16.34 -11.66 -2.44
N LEU A 4 15.46 -11.07 -3.26
CA LEU A 4 15.46 -9.64 -3.57
C LEU A 4 14.09 -9.03 -3.29
N VAL A 5 14.07 -7.88 -2.62
CA VAL A 5 12.89 -7.00 -2.49
C VAL A 5 13.20 -5.68 -3.19
N ILE A 6 12.35 -5.29 -4.13
CA ILE A 6 12.47 -4.02 -4.84
C ILE A 6 11.71 -2.93 -4.08
N GLY A 7 12.38 -1.83 -3.78
CA GLY A 7 11.82 -0.65 -3.14
C GLY A 7 12.65 -0.13 -1.98
N ASN A 8 12.18 0.94 -1.35
CA ASN A 8 12.92 1.65 -0.30
C ASN A 8 12.05 2.16 0.84
N GLY A 9 10.78 1.79 0.88
CA GLY A 9 9.81 2.29 1.86
C GLY A 9 9.62 1.39 3.06
N GLY A 10 8.71 1.77 3.93
CA GLY A 10 8.37 1.00 5.14
C GLY A 10 7.74 -0.36 4.82
N ARG A 11 6.95 -0.44 3.77
CA ARG A 11 6.40 -1.68 3.23
C ARG A 11 7.53 -2.65 2.85
N GLU A 12 8.52 -2.19 2.11
CA GLU A 12 9.66 -3.00 1.68
C GLU A 12 10.50 -3.44 2.87
N HIS A 13 10.72 -2.56 3.85
CA HIS A 13 11.39 -2.93 5.09
C HIS A 13 10.65 -4.07 5.80
N ALA A 14 9.33 -3.96 5.94
CA ALA A 14 8.52 -4.98 6.61
C ALA A 14 8.49 -6.30 5.83
N LEU A 15 8.37 -6.27 4.51
CA LEU A 15 8.42 -7.47 3.67
C LEU A 15 9.78 -8.18 3.78
N ALA A 16 10.87 -7.43 3.64
CA ALA A 16 12.23 -7.98 3.73
C ALA A 16 12.52 -8.53 5.14
N TRP A 17 12.14 -7.80 6.18
CA TRP A 17 12.25 -8.26 7.56
C TRP A 17 11.49 -9.57 7.81
N LYS A 18 10.28 -9.70 7.26
CA LYS A 18 9.49 -10.92 7.40
C LYS A 18 10.08 -12.09 6.63
N LEU A 19 10.52 -11.88 5.40
CA LEU A 19 11.21 -12.89 4.60
C LEU A 19 12.48 -13.39 5.30
N ALA A 20 13.25 -12.49 5.92
CA ALA A 20 14.49 -12.80 6.62
C ALA A 20 14.30 -13.68 7.87
N GLN A 21 13.09 -13.76 8.42
CA GLN A 21 12.78 -14.62 9.57
C GLN A 21 12.75 -16.11 9.20
N SER A 22 12.62 -16.44 7.92
CA SER A 22 12.68 -17.83 7.47
C SER A 22 14.03 -18.44 7.73
N PRO A 23 14.10 -19.66 8.32
CA PRO A 23 15.37 -20.36 8.48
C PRO A 23 16.01 -20.77 7.14
N LYS A 24 15.25 -20.80 6.06
CA LYS A 24 15.72 -21.10 4.70
C LYS A 24 16.39 -19.90 4.03
N VAL A 25 16.17 -18.69 4.53
CA VAL A 25 16.69 -17.46 3.96
C VAL A 25 18.03 -17.09 4.60
N GLU A 26 19.05 -16.97 3.76
CA GLU A 26 20.40 -16.52 4.14
C GLU A 26 20.49 -15.00 4.10
N THR A 27 20.05 -14.39 2.99
CA THR A 27 20.14 -12.96 2.75
C THR A 27 18.93 -12.48 1.96
N VAL A 28 18.40 -11.33 2.35
CA VAL A 28 17.43 -10.56 1.57
C VAL A 28 18.10 -9.27 1.12
N PHE A 29 18.32 -9.13 -0.18
CA PHE A 29 18.78 -7.87 -0.77
C PHE A 29 17.57 -6.94 -0.93
N VAL A 30 17.77 -5.65 -0.66
CA VAL A 30 16.74 -4.61 -0.81
C VAL A 30 17.26 -3.54 -1.77
N ALA A 31 16.52 -3.29 -2.83
CA ALA A 31 16.95 -2.40 -3.91
C ALA A 31 15.99 -1.20 -4.08
N PRO A 32 16.42 0.02 -3.74
CA PRO A 32 17.70 0.41 -3.16
C PRO A 32 17.77 0.29 -1.63
N GLY A 33 16.64 0.07 -0.94
CA GLY A 33 16.56 0.03 0.52
C GLY A 33 16.65 1.41 1.18
N ASN A 34 16.76 1.40 2.49
CA ASN A 34 16.86 2.61 3.33
C ASN A 34 17.79 2.37 4.52
N ALA A 35 17.88 3.32 5.43
CA ALA A 35 18.75 3.19 6.60
C ALA A 35 18.37 2.04 7.53
N GLY A 36 17.09 1.69 7.61
CA GLY A 36 16.62 0.56 8.44
C GLY A 36 16.94 -0.80 7.81
N THR A 37 16.74 -0.95 6.52
CA THR A 37 17.09 -2.19 5.82
C THR A 37 18.59 -2.44 5.75
N ALA A 38 19.40 -1.38 5.86
CA ALA A 38 20.86 -1.49 5.91
C ALA A 38 21.39 -2.15 7.18
N ILE A 39 20.65 -2.07 8.29
CA ILE A 39 21.08 -2.55 9.61
C ILE A 39 20.26 -3.74 10.13
N GLU A 40 19.19 -4.11 9.46
CA GLU A 40 18.37 -5.25 9.86
C GLU A 40 19.13 -6.57 9.62
N PRO A 41 19.08 -7.55 10.56
CA PRO A 41 19.75 -8.83 10.37
C PRO A 41 19.33 -9.54 9.07
N LYS A 42 20.29 -10.11 8.35
CA LYS A 42 20.15 -10.79 7.06
C LYS A 42 19.74 -9.89 5.89
N LEU A 43 19.53 -8.60 6.08
CA LEU A 43 19.22 -7.66 5.00
C LEU A 43 20.49 -6.95 4.51
N GLN A 44 20.53 -6.70 3.21
CA GLN A 44 21.61 -5.96 2.57
C GLN A 44 21.06 -5.06 1.46
N ASN A 45 21.34 -3.76 1.55
CA ASN A 45 20.96 -2.82 0.51
C ASN A 45 21.85 -2.96 -0.72
N ILE A 46 21.25 -2.79 -1.90
CA ILE A 46 21.96 -2.64 -3.16
C ILE A 46 21.43 -1.42 -3.89
N ASP A 47 22.31 -0.55 -4.33
CA ASP A 47 21.94 0.71 -5.01
C ASP A 47 21.72 0.48 -6.51
N LEU A 48 20.67 -0.29 -6.82
CA LEU A 48 20.25 -0.61 -8.18
C LEU A 48 18.75 -0.34 -8.32
N THR A 49 18.36 0.28 -9.42
CA THR A 49 16.95 0.57 -9.74
C THR A 49 16.56 0.20 -11.16
N ALA A 50 17.49 0.23 -12.12
CA ALA A 50 17.22 -0.17 -13.50
C ALA A 50 16.93 -1.67 -13.59
N HIS A 51 15.89 -2.05 -14.34
CA HIS A 51 15.46 -3.43 -14.46
C HIS A 51 16.58 -4.37 -14.95
N GLN A 52 17.34 -3.91 -15.96
CA GLN A 52 18.43 -4.72 -16.50
C GLN A 52 19.54 -4.96 -15.48
N ASP A 53 19.90 -3.96 -14.69
CA ASP A 53 20.92 -4.08 -13.65
C ASP A 53 20.45 -5.02 -12.53
N LEU A 54 19.17 -4.95 -12.17
CA LEU A 54 18.57 -5.88 -11.20
C LEU A 54 18.56 -7.32 -11.72
N ILE A 55 18.25 -7.52 -13.00
CA ILE A 55 18.28 -8.85 -13.65
C ILE A 55 19.70 -9.44 -13.62
N GLU A 56 20.70 -8.66 -14.00
CA GLU A 56 22.10 -9.08 -13.95
C GLU A 56 22.55 -9.42 -12.53
N PHE A 57 22.16 -8.61 -11.55
CA PHE A 57 22.42 -8.87 -10.13
C PHE A 57 21.79 -10.18 -9.67
N CYS A 58 20.52 -10.42 -10.03
CA CYS A 58 19.84 -11.67 -9.67
C CYS A 58 20.53 -12.92 -10.23
N ARG A 59 21.03 -12.84 -11.45
CA ARG A 59 21.80 -13.94 -12.07
C ARG A 59 23.11 -14.15 -11.36
N LYS A 60 23.85 -13.08 -11.08
CA LYS A 60 25.16 -13.14 -10.41
C LYS A 60 25.06 -13.72 -8.99
N GLU A 61 24.07 -13.28 -8.23
CA GLU A 61 23.89 -13.69 -6.83
C GLU A 61 23.03 -14.94 -6.65
N ASN A 62 22.51 -15.52 -7.72
CA ASN A 62 21.60 -16.67 -7.69
C ASN A 62 20.37 -16.42 -6.83
N ILE A 63 19.70 -15.29 -7.06
CA ILE A 63 18.47 -14.93 -6.36
C ILE A 63 17.38 -15.95 -6.70
N VAL A 64 16.75 -16.53 -5.68
CA VAL A 64 15.71 -17.54 -5.86
C VAL A 64 14.41 -16.92 -6.38
N PHE A 65 14.00 -15.83 -5.80
CA PHE A 65 12.88 -15.02 -6.29
C PHE A 65 13.00 -13.57 -5.83
N THR A 66 12.25 -12.71 -6.52
CA THR A 66 12.13 -11.28 -6.24
C THR A 66 10.70 -10.92 -5.86
N VAL A 67 10.53 -10.05 -4.88
CA VAL A 67 9.24 -9.45 -4.50
C VAL A 67 9.27 -7.96 -4.81
N VAL A 68 8.26 -7.47 -5.51
CA VAL A 68 8.14 -6.05 -5.85
C VAL A 68 7.29 -5.34 -4.80
N GLY A 69 7.83 -4.31 -4.17
CA GLY A 69 7.13 -3.51 -3.18
C GLY A 69 6.23 -2.42 -3.77
N PRO A 70 6.80 -1.42 -4.50
CA PRO A 70 6.04 -0.25 -4.95
C PRO A 70 5.37 -0.44 -6.31
N GLU A 71 4.43 0.45 -6.61
CA GLU A 71 3.64 0.45 -7.84
C GLU A 71 4.42 0.88 -9.10
N ALA A 72 5.38 1.80 -8.97
CA ALA A 72 6.05 2.37 -10.14
C ALA A 72 6.81 1.33 -10.98
N PRO A 73 7.65 0.45 -10.41
CA PRO A 73 8.29 -0.60 -11.20
C PRO A 73 7.31 -1.61 -11.78
N LEU A 74 6.18 -1.89 -11.13
CA LEU A 74 5.13 -2.74 -11.67
C LEU A 74 4.50 -2.12 -12.93
N ALA A 75 4.14 -0.86 -12.87
CA ALA A 75 3.62 -0.11 -14.00
C ALA A 75 4.64 0.03 -15.15
N ALA A 76 5.93 0.02 -14.82
CA ALA A 76 7.02 0.05 -15.79
C ALA A 76 7.39 -1.32 -16.40
N GLY A 77 6.74 -2.42 -15.97
CA GLY A 77 6.92 -3.74 -16.57
C GLY A 77 8.08 -4.56 -16.00
N VAL A 78 8.51 -4.32 -14.76
CA VAL A 78 9.62 -5.07 -14.13
C VAL A 78 9.36 -6.58 -14.09
N VAL A 79 8.11 -6.98 -13.86
CA VAL A 79 7.73 -8.40 -13.82
C VAL A 79 7.87 -9.05 -15.19
N ASP A 80 7.42 -8.35 -16.25
CA ASP A 80 7.56 -8.82 -17.63
C ASP A 80 9.04 -8.99 -18.00
N ASP A 81 9.88 -8.02 -17.66
CA ASP A 81 11.32 -8.04 -17.95
C ASP A 81 12.03 -9.20 -17.23
N PHE A 82 11.71 -9.42 -15.96
CA PHE A 82 12.27 -10.53 -15.17
C PHE A 82 11.84 -11.90 -15.73
N ARG A 83 10.57 -12.05 -16.07
CA ARG A 83 10.05 -13.29 -16.66
C ARG A 83 10.65 -13.58 -18.02
N ALA A 84 10.81 -12.56 -18.87
CA ALA A 84 11.50 -12.69 -20.15
C ALA A 84 12.96 -13.14 -19.98
N ALA A 85 13.60 -12.78 -18.86
CA ALA A 85 14.94 -13.20 -18.48
C ALA A 85 14.99 -14.58 -17.79
N GLY A 86 13.86 -15.25 -17.61
CA GLY A 86 13.76 -16.55 -16.94
C GLY A 86 13.87 -16.50 -15.42
N LEU A 87 13.68 -15.33 -14.81
CA LEU A 87 13.78 -15.13 -13.37
C LEU A 87 12.40 -15.15 -12.68
N LYS A 88 12.35 -15.79 -11.52
CA LYS A 88 11.15 -15.83 -10.68
C LYS A 88 10.92 -14.50 -9.99
N ILE A 89 9.70 -14.00 -10.07
CA ILE A 89 9.30 -12.71 -9.49
C ILE A 89 7.84 -12.76 -9.08
N PHE A 90 7.52 -12.19 -7.92
CA PHE A 90 6.16 -12.08 -7.42
C PHE A 90 5.65 -10.65 -7.59
N GLY A 91 4.67 -10.49 -8.43
CA GLY A 91 4.03 -9.24 -8.79
C GLY A 91 3.22 -9.40 -10.07
N PRO A 92 2.30 -8.47 -10.36
CA PRO A 92 1.54 -8.49 -11.61
C PRO A 92 2.37 -8.01 -12.80
N THR A 93 2.00 -8.50 -13.98
CA THR A 93 2.51 -7.96 -15.26
C THR A 93 2.11 -6.50 -15.42
N GLN A 94 2.77 -5.80 -16.34
CA GLN A 94 2.42 -4.41 -16.68
C GLN A 94 0.95 -4.27 -17.06
N TYR A 95 0.41 -5.22 -17.83
CA TYR A 95 -1.00 -5.21 -18.19
C TYR A 95 -1.90 -5.33 -16.95
N ALA A 96 -1.67 -6.30 -16.10
CA ALA A 96 -2.46 -6.50 -14.88
C ALA A 96 -2.30 -5.33 -13.89
N ALA A 97 -1.14 -4.70 -13.85
CA ALA A 97 -0.89 -3.53 -13.02
C ALA A 97 -1.74 -2.30 -13.40
N GLN A 98 -2.37 -2.29 -14.57
CA GLN A 98 -3.31 -1.23 -14.95
C GLN A 98 -4.52 -1.13 -14.02
N LEU A 99 -4.87 -2.17 -13.28
CA LEU A 99 -5.90 -2.09 -12.23
C LEU A 99 -5.58 -1.00 -11.19
N GLU A 100 -4.30 -0.65 -11.00
CA GLU A 100 -3.87 0.47 -10.15
C GLU A 100 -3.38 1.66 -10.99
N SER A 101 -2.61 1.43 -12.05
CA SER A 101 -1.95 2.50 -12.82
C SER A 101 -2.91 3.29 -13.71
N SER A 102 -4.10 2.79 -13.98
CA SER A 102 -5.15 3.49 -14.71
C SER A 102 -6.51 3.30 -14.04
N LYS A 103 -7.05 4.38 -13.49
CA LYS A 103 -8.38 4.36 -12.87
C LYS A 103 -9.49 4.13 -13.88
N ASP A 104 -9.32 4.66 -15.10
CA ASP A 104 -10.24 4.42 -16.20
C ASP A 104 -10.28 2.94 -16.57
N PHE A 105 -9.11 2.29 -16.72
CA PHE A 105 -9.02 0.85 -16.95
C PHE A 105 -9.71 0.05 -15.83
N ALA A 106 -9.41 0.37 -14.55
CA ALA A 106 -10.00 -0.32 -13.41
C ALA A 106 -11.52 -0.19 -13.38
N LYS A 107 -12.04 1.00 -13.64
CA LYS A 107 -13.49 1.25 -13.66
C LYS A 107 -14.18 0.50 -14.80
N ALA A 108 -13.63 0.53 -16.01
CA ALA A 108 -14.15 -0.23 -17.15
C ALA A 108 -14.13 -1.75 -16.88
N PHE A 109 -13.06 -2.24 -16.27
CA PHE A 109 -12.93 -3.64 -15.85
C PHE A 109 -14.01 -4.03 -14.83
N MET A 110 -14.19 -3.22 -13.77
CA MET A 110 -15.21 -3.49 -12.76
C MET A 110 -16.61 -3.46 -13.33
N ALA A 111 -16.91 -2.54 -14.26
CA ALA A 111 -18.19 -2.50 -14.96
C ALA A 111 -18.42 -3.77 -15.78
N LYS A 112 -17.40 -4.21 -16.52
CA LYS A 112 -17.48 -5.42 -17.38
C LYS A 112 -17.77 -6.68 -16.57
N TYR A 113 -17.18 -6.83 -15.41
CA TYR A 113 -17.29 -8.02 -14.57
C TYR A 113 -18.27 -7.87 -13.41
N ASN A 114 -19.09 -6.84 -13.40
CA ASN A 114 -20.10 -6.56 -12.38
C ASN A 114 -19.53 -6.50 -10.94
N ILE A 115 -18.35 -5.95 -10.80
CA ILE A 115 -17.71 -5.76 -9.49
C ILE A 115 -18.25 -4.49 -8.84
N PRO A 116 -18.77 -4.54 -7.61
CA PRO A 116 -19.35 -3.39 -6.93
C PRO A 116 -18.36 -2.23 -6.79
N THR A 117 -18.72 -1.06 -7.30
CA THR A 117 -17.96 0.18 -7.18
C THR A 117 -18.91 1.37 -7.40
N ALA A 118 -18.45 2.59 -7.08
CA ALA A 118 -19.21 3.80 -7.36
C ALA A 118 -19.47 3.98 -8.85
N GLN A 119 -20.62 4.53 -9.20
CA GLN A 119 -20.89 4.98 -10.58
C GLN A 119 -19.87 6.05 -10.97
N TYR A 120 -19.45 6.04 -12.22
CA TYR A 120 -18.38 6.91 -12.68
C TYR A 120 -18.59 7.35 -14.13
N GLN A 121 -17.85 8.39 -14.50
CA GLN A 121 -17.62 8.76 -15.90
C GLN A 121 -16.23 9.36 -16.05
N THR A 122 -15.59 9.09 -17.19
CA THR A 122 -14.24 9.59 -17.51
C THR A 122 -14.32 10.76 -18.48
N PHE A 123 -13.47 11.79 -18.25
CA PHE A 123 -13.43 12.99 -19.06
C PHE A 123 -12.00 13.39 -19.43
N GLU A 124 -11.82 13.80 -20.67
CA GLU A 124 -10.60 14.46 -21.16
C GLU A 124 -10.84 15.97 -21.40
N ASN A 125 -12.11 16.39 -21.47
CA ASN A 125 -12.55 17.75 -21.71
C ASN A 125 -13.08 18.38 -20.40
N ALA A 126 -12.52 19.52 -20.02
CA ALA A 126 -12.90 20.21 -18.80
C ALA A 126 -14.35 20.69 -18.79
N ASP A 127 -14.84 21.25 -19.90
CA ASP A 127 -16.22 21.74 -20.01
C ASP A 127 -17.23 20.62 -19.79
N ALA A 128 -17.00 19.47 -20.42
CA ALA A 128 -17.83 18.28 -20.23
C ALA A 128 -17.80 17.77 -18.78
N ALA A 129 -16.64 17.80 -18.13
CA ALA A 129 -16.50 17.42 -16.73
C ALA A 129 -17.26 18.40 -15.81
N HIS A 130 -17.16 19.70 -16.06
CA HIS A 130 -17.91 20.72 -15.32
C HIS A 130 -19.43 20.54 -15.47
N ASP A 131 -19.91 20.27 -16.68
CA ASP A 131 -21.33 20.01 -16.92
C ASP A 131 -21.81 18.78 -16.15
N TYR A 132 -21.00 17.72 -16.12
CA TYR A 132 -21.33 16.49 -15.41
C TYR A 132 -21.47 16.71 -13.89
N VAL A 133 -20.54 17.43 -13.25
CA VAL A 133 -20.64 17.69 -11.82
C VAL A 133 -21.79 18.65 -11.47
N ASN A 134 -22.14 19.57 -12.37
CA ASN A 134 -23.34 20.40 -12.22
C ASN A 134 -24.64 19.60 -12.22
N GLN A 135 -24.69 18.55 -13.02
CA GLN A 135 -25.84 17.63 -13.08
C GLN A 135 -25.90 16.69 -11.88
N LYS A 136 -24.74 16.17 -11.46
CA LYS A 136 -24.66 15.19 -10.35
C LYS A 136 -24.77 15.85 -8.97
N GLY A 137 -24.24 17.04 -8.81
CA GLY A 137 -24.16 17.72 -7.51
C GLY A 137 -22.96 17.27 -6.67
N ALA A 138 -22.89 17.78 -5.45
CA ALA A 138 -21.88 17.43 -4.46
C ALA A 138 -22.56 16.78 -3.23
N PRO A 139 -21.85 15.93 -2.44
CA PRO A 139 -20.44 15.56 -2.59
C PRO A 139 -20.17 14.65 -3.81
N ILE A 140 -18.96 14.75 -4.34
CA ILE A 140 -18.54 13.97 -5.52
C ILE A 140 -17.02 13.77 -5.47
N VAL A 141 -16.49 12.75 -6.15
CA VAL A 141 -15.05 12.43 -6.11
C VAL A 141 -14.43 12.65 -7.49
N ILE A 142 -13.35 13.43 -7.54
CA ILE A 142 -12.58 13.72 -8.75
C ILE A 142 -11.22 13.07 -8.63
N LYS A 143 -10.86 12.19 -9.58
CA LYS A 143 -9.61 11.45 -9.57
C LYS A 143 -8.83 11.68 -10.87
N ALA A 144 -7.54 12.02 -10.76
CA ALA A 144 -6.63 11.94 -11.89
C ALA A 144 -6.42 10.48 -12.29
N ASP A 145 -6.35 10.17 -13.59
CA ASP A 145 -6.36 8.78 -14.07
C ASP A 145 -5.08 8.01 -13.75
N GLY A 146 -3.92 8.62 -13.78
CA GLY A 146 -2.65 7.91 -13.59
C GLY A 146 -2.20 7.78 -12.13
N LEU A 147 -0.97 7.29 -11.95
CA LEU A 147 -0.31 7.24 -10.65
C LEU A 147 0.01 8.67 -10.17
N ALA A 148 -0.54 9.06 -9.05
CA ALA A 148 -0.39 10.41 -8.49
C ALA A 148 -0.01 10.42 -7.00
N ALA A 149 0.52 9.31 -6.49
CA ALA A 149 1.00 9.16 -5.11
C ALA A 149 -0.01 9.65 -4.04
N GLY A 150 -1.30 9.32 -4.22
CA GLY A 150 -2.37 9.74 -3.31
C GLY A 150 -2.82 11.20 -3.45
N LYS A 151 -2.15 12.01 -4.26
CA LYS A 151 -2.48 13.43 -4.46
C LYS A 151 -3.51 13.67 -5.56
N GLY A 152 -3.77 12.68 -6.37
CA GLY A 152 -4.70 12.74 -7.51
C GLY A 152 -6.16 12.45 -7.16
N VAL A 153 -6.54 12.44 -5.89
CA VAL A 153 -7.91 12.17 -5.46
C VAL A 153 -8.43 13.32 -4.61
N ILE A 154 -9.49 13.95 -5.05
CA ILE A 154 -10.18 15.02 -4.33
C ILE A 154 -11.61 14.58 -4.03
N VAL A 155 -11.95 14.48 -2.76
CA VAL A 155 -13.32 14.33 -2.29
C VAL A 155 -13.90 15.72 -2.17
N ALA A 156 -14.68 16.14 -3.16
CA ALA A 156 -15.30 17.47 -3.21
C ALA A 156 -16.62 17.46 -2.45
N MET A 157 -16.68 18.16 -1.35
CA MET A 157 -17.89 18.31 -0.54
C MET A 157 -18.82 19.39 -1.10
N THR A 158 -18.29 20.28 -1.93
CA THR A 158 -19.02 21.36 -2.59
C THR A 158 -18.76 21.36 -4.10
N LEU A 159 -19.66 21.99 -4.88
CA LEU A 159 -19.44 22.16 -6.32
C LEU A 159 -18.20 23.01 -6.62
N ASP A 160 -17.93 24.03 -5.81
CA ASP A 160 -16.75 24.87 -5.98
C ASP A 160 -15.45 24.06 -5.86
N GLU A 161 -15.37 23.16 -4.87
CA GLU A 161 -14.25 22.23 -4.72
C GLU A 161 -14.13 21.28 -5.91
N ALA A 162 -15.26 20.78 -6.44
CA ALA A 162 -15.27 19.89 -7.60
C ALA A 162 -14.77 20.62 -8.85
N HIS A 163 -15.25 21.83 -9.11
CA HIS A 163 -14.81 22.64 -10.25
C HIS A 163 -13.32 22.99 -10.16
N ALA A 164 -12.83 23.36 -8.97
CA ALA A 164 -11.42 23.64 -8.74
C ALA A 164 -10.55 22.40 -9.02
N ALA A 165 -10.98 21.22 -8.57
CA ALA A 165 -10.27 19.96 -8.80
C ALA A 165 -10.18 19.60 -10.30
N ILE A 166 -11.25 19.80 -11.05
CA ILE A 166 -11.28 19.58 -12.51
C ILE A 166 -10.28 20.52 -13.20
N ASP A 167 -10.29 21.80 -12.87
CA ASP A 167 -9.37 22.79 -13.46
C ASP A 167 -7.92 22.46 -13.12
N ASP A 168 -7.62 22.14 -11.87
CA ASP A 168 -6.28 21.76 -11.41
C ASP A 168 -5.72 20.53 -12.17
N MET A 169 -6.56 19.57 -12.47
CA MET A 169 -6.15 18.33 -13.11
C MET A 169 -6.10 18.45 -14.63
N LEU A 170 -7.14 19.00 -15.27
CA LEU A 170 -7.28 19.02 -16.73
C LEU A 170 -6.70 20.27 -17.39
N LEU A 171 -6.76 21.43 -16.74
CA LEU A 171 -6.31 22.70 -17.35
C LEU A 171 -4.93 23.09 -16.88
N ASP A 172 -4.65 23.03 -15.58
CA ASP A 172 -3.39 23.49 -15.00
C ASP A 172 -2.30 22.41 -15.05
N ASN A 173 -2.65 21.20 -15.46
CA ASN A 173 -1.75 20.05 -15.58
C ASN A 173 -0.93 19.78 -14.30
N LYS A 174 -1.47 20.10 -13.13
CA LYS A 174 -0.78 19.92 -11.84
C LYS A 174 -0.40 18.46 -11.54
N MET A 175 -1.05 17.51 -12.19
CA MET A 175 -0.80 16.06 -12.07
C MET A 175 0.01 15.48 -13.24
N GLY A 176 0.55 16.34 -14.12
CA GLY A 176 1.29 15.89 -15.30
C GLY A 176 0.47 14.95 -16.18
N ASN A 177 1.09 13.89 -16.70
CA ASN A 177 0.42 12.92 -17.56
C ASN A 177 -0.73 12.19 -16.85
N ALA A 178 -0.69 12.06 -15.52
CA ALA A 178 -1.77 11.45 -14.75
C ALA A 178 -3.07 12.26 -14.80
N GLY A 179 -2.99 13.57 -15.02
CA GLY A 179 -4.12 14.48 -15.12
C GLY A 179 -4.66 14.68 -16.54
N ALA A 180 -4.15 13.96 -17.55
CA ALA A 180 -4.67 14.05 -18.92
C ALA A 180 -6.14 13.60 -19.04
N ARG A 181 -6.59 12.77 -18.13
CA ARG A 181 -7.99 12.36 -17.94
C ARG A 181 -8.35 12.43 -16.48
N VAL A 182 -9.63 12.68 -16.20
CA VAL A 182 -10.20 12.58 -14.86
C VAL A 182 -11.31 11.54 -14.83
N VAL A 183 -11.39 10.79 -13.76
CA VAL A 183 -12.49 9.90 -13.44
C VAL A 183 -13.31 10.57 -12.33
N ILE A 184 -14.59 10.82 -12.61
CA ILE A 184 -15.53 11.42 -11.68
C ILE A 184 -16.45 10.34 -11.16
N GLU A 185 -16.49 10.16 -9.84
CA GLU A 185 -17.22 9.09 -9.17
C GLU A 185 -18.25 9.65 -8.18
N ASP A 186 -19.34 8.91 -8.05
CA ASP A 186 -20.31 9.17 -6.98
C ASP A 186 -19.61 9.00 -5.61
N PHE A 187 -19.98 9.85 -4.65
CA PHE A 187 -19.47 9.77 -3.29
C PHE A 187 -20.08 8.56 -2.57
N LEU A 188 -19.22 7.70 -2.02
CA LEU A 188 -19.63 6.55 -1.21
C LEU A 188 -19.56 6.91 0.27
N GLN A 189 -20.60 6.56 1.02
CA GLN A 189 -20.65 6.69 2.47
C GLN A 189 -20.41 5.34 3.14
N GLY A 190 -19.62 5.35 4.18
CA GLY A 190 -19.31 4.13 4.93
C GLY A 190 -18.00 4.24 5.68
N GLU A 191 -17.46 3.10 6.00
CA GLU A 191 -16.18 2.94 6.68
C GLU A 191 -15.19 2.23 5.74
N GLU A 192 -14.00 2.80 5.58
CA GLU A 192 -12.99 2.23 4.69
C GLU A 192 -12.26 1.06 5.34
N ALA A 193 -11.90 0.07 4.53
CA ALA A 193 -11.05 -1.04 4.93
C ALA A 193 -10.14 -1.47 3.80
N SER A 194 -8.99 -2.05 4.17
CA SER A 194 -8.01 -2.60 3.26
C SER A 194 -8.15 -4.13 3.24
N PHE A 195 -8.53 -4.68 2.10
CA PHE A 195 -8.71 -6.10 1.88
C PHE A 195 -7.65 -6.61 0.91
N ILE A 196 -6.66 -7.33 1.42
CA ILE A 196 -5.46 -7.69 0.68
C ILE A 196 -5.35 -9.21 0.58
N VAL A 197 -5.02 -9.69 -0.61
CA VAL A 197 -4.85 -11.11 -0.90
C VAL A 197 -3.59 -11.36 -1.71
N MET A 198 -3.01 -12.56 -1.56
CA MET A 198 -2.03 -13.08 -2.52
C MET A 198 -2.77 -13.82 -3.63
N VAL A 199 -2.31 -13.68 -4.86
CA VAL A 199 -2.91 -14.31 -6.04
C VAL A 199 -1.82 -14.96 -6.88
N ASP A 200 -2.05 -16.17 -7.34
CA ASP A 200 -1.11 -16.94 -8.19
C ASP A 200 -1.60 -17.12 -9.65
N GLY A 201 -2.58 -16.34 -10.05
CA GLY A 201 -3.27 -16.45 -11.34
C GLY A 201 -4.62 -17.17 -11.25
N ASN A 202 -4.74 -18.17 -10.40
CA ASN A 202 -5.94 -18.97 -10.22
C ASN A 202 -6.44 -18.98 -8.78
N ASN A 203 -5.51 -19.13 -7.83
CA ASN A 203 -5.82 -19.29 -6.42
C ASN A 203 -5.61 -17.98 -5.68
N VAL A 204 -6.35 -17.82 -4.60
CA VAL A 204 -6.32 -16.63 -3.74
C VAL A 204 -6.05 -17.06 -2.30
N LEU A 205 -5.06 -16.41 -1.68
CA LEU A 205 -4.77 -16.57 -0.26
C LEU A 205 -4.98 -15.24 0.45
N PRO A 206 -6.03 -15.06 1.26
CA PRO A 206 -6.27 -13.82 1.96
C PRO A 206 -5.20 -13.52 3.00
N MET A 207 -4.81 -12.24 3.09
CA MET A 207 -4.02 -11.70 4.18
C MET A 207 -4.93 -11.22 5.31
N ALA A 208 -4.37 -10.87 6.47
CA ALA A 208 -5.14 -10.23 7.52
C ALA A 208 -5.71 -8.89 7.04
N THR A 209 -6.92 -8.57 7.50
CA THR A 209 -7.57 -7.30 7.18
C THR A 209 -6.92 -6.14 7.92
N SER A 210 -7.08 -4.93 7.40
CA SER A 210 -6.52 -3.71 7.99
C SER A 210 -7.40 -2.50 7.70
N GLN A 211 -7.25 -1.46 8.50
CA GLN A 211 -7.80 -0.12 8.22
C GLN A 211 -6.67 0.90 8.33
N ASP A 212 -6.55 1.76 7.34
CA ASP A 212 -5.58 2.86 7.35
C ASP A 212 -6.25 4.22 7.68
N HIS A 213 -5.41 5.24 7.85
CA HIS A 213 -5.81 6.61 8.17
C HIS A 213 -5.17 7.54 7.15
N LYS A 214 -5.93 7.98 6.15
CA LYS A 214 -5.41 8.69 4.97
C LYS A 214 -5.20 10.18 5.17
N ARG A 215 -5.87 10.80 6.14
CA ARG A 215 -5.73 12.23 6.41
C ARG A 215 -4.56 12.53 7.34
N LEU A 216 -3.95 13.68 7.13
CA LEU A 216 -2.75 14.10 7.85
C LEU A 216 -2.99 14.34 9.35
N LEU A 217 -4.14 14.91 9.71
CA LEU A 217 -4.44 15.40 11.05
C LEU A 217 -5.48 14.51 11.76
N ASP A 218 -5.46 14.58 13.09
CA ASP A 218 -6.44 13.93 13.95
C ASP A 218 -7.87 14.26 13.53
N GLY A 219 -8.78 13.31 13.72
CA GLY A 219 -10.19 13.47 13.36
C GLY A 219 -10.43 13.43 11.85
N ASP A 220 -9.55 12.81 11.08
CA ASP A 220 -9.61 12.72 9.62
C ASP A 220 -9.69 14.11 8.95
N LYS A 221 -8.86 15.02 9.39
CA LYS A 221 -8.75 16.38 8.87
C LYS A 221 -7.44 16.59 8.11
N GLY A 222 -7.39 17.71 7.39
CA GLY A 222 -6.21 18.10 6.63
C GLY A 222 -6.09 17.41 5.29
N LEU A 223 -4.89 17.45 4.73
CA LEU A 223 -4.58 16.91 3.39
C LEU A 223 -4.64 15.38 3.37
N ASN A 224 -4.95 14.83 2.21
CA ASN A 224 -4.80 13.42 1.93
C ASN A 224 -3.31 13.04 1.88
N THR A 225 -2.98 11.87 2.37
CA THR A 225 -1.60 11.35 2.43
C THR A 225 -1.54 9.92 1.90
N GLY A 226 -0.35 9.33 1.91
CA GLY A 226 -0.16 7.91 1.64
C GLY A 226 -0.65 6.98 2.77
N GLY A 227 -1.02 7.54 3.91
CA GLY A 227 -1.46 6.84 5.11
C GLY A 227 -0.62 7.24 6.32
N MET A 228 -1.28 7.63 7.40
CA MET A 228 -0.65 8.10 8.65
C MET A 228 -0.62 7.02 9.73
N GLY A 229 -1.15 5.87 9.45
CA GLY A 229 -1.18 4.74 10.34
C GLY A 229 -2.21 3.71 9.90
N ALA A 230 -2.08 2.51 10.44
CA ALA A 230 -3.00 1.41 10.17
C ALA A 230 -3.04 0.45 11.35
N TYR A 231 -4.10 -0.31 11.45
CA TYR A 231 -4.20 -1.41 12.41
C TYR A 231 -4.77 -2.66 11.76
N SER A 232 -4.49 -3.80 12.35
CA SER A 232 -4.92 -5.12 11.90
C SER A 232 -5.24 -5.99 13.12
N PRO A 233 -6.36 -6.75 13.12
CA PRO A 233 -7.37 -6.84 12.06
C PRO A 233 -8.30 -5.63 12.01
N ALA A 234 -9.12 -5.54 10.95
CA ALA A 234 -10.15 -4.52 10.78
C ALA A 234 -11.49 -5.02 11.33
N PRO A 235 -12.01 -4.48 12.44
CA PRO A 235 -13.29 -4.93 13.01
C PRO A 235 -14.49 -4.72 12.10
N VAL A 236 -14.43 -3.71 11.21
CA VAL A 236 -15.50 -3.44 10.25
C VAL A 236 -15.67 -4.59 9.24
N VAL A 237 -14.61 -5.33 8.97
CA VAL A 237 -14.67 -6.52 8.11
C VAL A 237 -15.14 -7.70 8.94
N THR A 238 -16.46 -7.76 9.17
CA THR A 238 -17.13 -8.90 9.81
C THR A 238 -17.03 -10.15 8.92
N PRO A 239 -17.32 -11.36 9.45
CA PRO A 239 -17.36 -12.57 8.61
C PRO A 239 -18.25 -12.44 7.37
N VAL A 240 -19.39 -11.76 7.47
CA VAL A 240 -20.30 -11.52 6.35
C VAL A 240 -19.68 -10.58 5.31
N VAL A 241 -19.07 -9.46 5.76
CA VAL A 241 -18.37 -8.53 4.86
C VAL A 241 -17.19 -9.21 4.19
N TYR A 242 -16.42 -10.01 4.92
CA TYR A 242 -15.31 -10.79 4.39
C TYR A 242 -15.75 -11.72 3.24
N GLU A 243 -16.82 -12.49 3.47
CA GLU A 243 -17.36 -13.39 2.46
C GLU A 243 -17.86 -12.63 1.22
N ARG A 244 -18.54 -11.50 1.41
CA ARG A 244 -19.00 -10.65 0.31
C ARG A 244 -17.84 -10.05 -0.47
N ALA A 245 -16.81 -9.53 0.21
CA ALA A 245 -15.62 -8.99 -0.45
C ALA A 245 -14.92 -10.06 -1.30
N MET A 246 -14.78 -11.27 -0.78
CA MET A 246 -14.22 -12.38 -1.55
C MET A 246 -15.05 -12.73 -2.77
N ASN A 247 -16.36 -12.95 -2.59
CA ASN A 247 -17.24 -13.47 -3.65
C ASN A 247 -17.65 -12.41 -4.67
N GLU A 248 -17.84 -11.16 -4.24
CA GLU A 248 -18.33 -10.10 -5.10
C GLU A 248 -17.20 -9.25 -5.73
N ILE A 249 -16.02 -9.21 -5.14
CA ILE A 249 -14.92 -8.33 -5.56
C ILE A 249 -13.67 -9.13 -5.96
N ILE A 250 -13.08 -9.88 -5.05
CA ILE A 250 -11.77 -10.51 -5.27
C ILE A 250 -11.85 -11.63 -6.32
N LEU A 251 -12.72 -12.61 -6.13
CA LEU A 251 -12.83 -13.74 -7.06
C LEU A 251 -13.26 -13.31 -8.46
N PRO A 252 -14.23 -12.39 -8.64
CA PRO A 252 -14.54 -11.85 -9.96
C PRO A 252 -13.37 -11.10 -10.62
N THR A 253 -12.55 -10.39 -9.85
CA THR A 253 -11.36 -9.71 -10.36
C THR A 253 -10.34 -10.70 -10.89
N VAL A 254 -10.02 -11.72 -10.13
CA VAL A 254 -9.07 -12.78 -10.52
C VAL A 254 -9.56 -13.54 -11.75
N ALA A 255 -10.83 -13.95 -11.75
CA ALA A 255 -11.45 -14.63 -12.89
C ALA A 255 -11.52 -13.73 -14.14
N GLY A 256 -11.85 -12.46 -13.97
CA GLY A 256 -11.90 -11.48 -15.05
C GLY A 256 -10.54 -11.25 -15.70
N MET A 257 -9.48 -11.09 -14.92
CA MET A 257 -8.12 -10.95 -15.45
C MET A 257 -7.68 -12.20 -16.22
N LYS A 258 -8.02 -13.37 -15.74
CA LYS A 258 -7.78 -14.63 -16.45
C LYS A 258 -8.56 -14.68 -17.78
N ALA A 259 -9.82 -14.25 -17.77
CA ALA A 259 -10.65 -14.18 -18.97
C ALA A 259 -10.09 -13.20 -20.02
N GLU A 260 -9.44 -12.12 -19.58
CA GLU A 260 -8.72 -11.19 -20.47
C GLU A 260 -7.42 -11.77 -21.06
N GLY A 261 -7.00 -12.95 -20.61
CA GLY A 261 -5.73 -13.56 -21.01
C GLY A 261 -4.51 -13.01 -20.25
N HIS A 262 -4.73 -12.30 -19.15
CA HIS A 262 -3.70 -11.64 -18.35
C HIS A 262 -3.87 -11.98 -16.88
N GLU A 263 -3.56 -13.21 -16.51
CA GLU A 263 -3.68 -13.69 -15.13
C GLU A 263 -2.98 -12.75 -14.14
N PHE A 264 -3.68 -12.43 -13.05
CA PHE A 264 -3.10 -11.63 -11.98
C PHE A 264 -2.25 -12.51 -11.07
N THR A 265 -1.02 -12.11 -10.82
CA THR A 265 -0.11 -12.68 -9.82
C THR A 265 0.42 -11.56 -8.95
N GLY A 266 0.58 -11.80 -7.67
CA GLY A 266 1.08 -10.77 -6.76
C GLY A 266 0.11 -10.49 -5.62
N PHE A 267 0.32 -9.39 -4.92
CA PHE A 267 -0.61 -8.88 -3.94
C PHE A 267 -1.69 -8.05 -4.62
N LEU A 268 -2.94 -8.41 -4.43
CA LEU A 268 -4.10 -7.63 -4.86
C LEU A 268 -4.74 -6.99 -3.63
N TYR A 269 -4.74 -5.68 -3.61
CA TYR A 269 -5.34 -4.88 -2.55
C TYR A 269 -6.62 -4.23 -3.07
N ALA A 270 -7.76 -4.60 -2.51
CA ALA A 270 -9.03 -3.91 -2.72
C ALA A 270 -9.25 -2.91 -1.58
N GLY A 271 -9.23 -1.62 -1.91
CA GLY A 271 -9.72 -0.58 -1.01
C GLY A 271 -11.24 -0.61 -1.00
N LEU A 272 -11.84 -0.87 0.16
CA LEU A 272 -13.27 -1.06 0.30
C LEU A 272 -13.92 0.12 1.04
N MET A 273 -15.09 0.52 0.59
CA MET A 273 -16.06 1.28 1.37
C MET A 273 -17.16 0.32 1.80
N ILE A 274 -17.35 0.17 3.11
CA ILE A 274 -18.37 -0.71 3.68
C ILE A 274 -19.49 0.17 4.19
N ASP A 275 -20.67 0.07 3.58
CA ASP A 275 -21.82 0.87 3.95
C ASP A 275 -22.49 0.36 5.23
N GLN A 276 -23.52 1.07 5.68
CA GLN A 276 -24.26 0.73 6.90
C GLN A 276 -24.95 -0.64 6.85
N SER A 277 -25.23 -1.15 5.64
CA SER A 277 -25.81 -2.48 5.45
C SER A 277 -24.78 -3.61 5.47
N GLY A 278 -23.49 -3.27 5.52
CA GLY A 278 -22.38 -4.21 5.39
C GLY A 278 -22.03 -4.56 3.94
N ALA A 279 -22.55 -3.79 2.97
CA ALA A 279 -22.20 -3.98 1.56
C ALA A 279 -20.83 -3.38 1.25
N PRO A 280 -19.88 -4.16 0.72
CA PRO A 280 -18.59 -3.64 0.30
C PRO A 280 -18.65 -3.09 -1.13
N TYR A 281 -18.07 -1.93 -1.32
CA TYR A 281 -17.86 -1.31 -2.62
C TYR A 281 -16.36 -1.08 -2.83
N THR A 282 -15.86 -1.35 -4.02
CA THR A 282 -14.46 -1.09 -4.35
C THR A 282 -14.25 0.40 -4.56
N ILE A 283 -13.38 1.00 -3.76
CA ILE A 283 -12.92 2.39 -3.96
C ILE A 283 -11.85 2.40 -5.05
N GLU A 284 -10.87 1.51 -4.92
CA GLU A 284 -9.75 1.34 -5.84
C GLU A 284 -9.11 -0.03 -5.67
N PHE A 285 -8.33 -0.44 -6.68
CA PHE A 285 -7.37 -1.53 -6.56
C PHE A 285 -5.95 -0.98 -6.43
N ASN A 286 -5.14 -1.66 -5.63
CA ASN A 286 -3.70 -1.51 -5.66
C ASN A 286 -3.09 -2.89 -6.00
N CYS A 287 -2.12 -2.90 -6.90
CA CYS A 287 -1.52 -4.13 -7.44
C CYS A 287 -0.26 -4.55 -6.68
N ARG A 288 -0.20 -4.20 -5.42
CA ARG A 288 0.90 -4.42 -4.48
C ARG A 288 0.35 -4.36 -3.06
N PHE A 289 1.18 -4.72 -2.10
CA PHE A 289 0.81 -4.59 -0.69
C PHE A 289 0.63 -3.11 -0.31
N GLY A 290 -0.18 -2.83 0.72
CA GLY A 290 -0.40 -1.47 1.22
C GLY A 290 0.75 -0.92 2.04
N ASP A 291 0.89 0.40 2.09
CA ASP A 291 1.80 1.12 2.96
C ASP A 291 1.05 2.30 3.61
N PRO A 292 0.71 2.23 4.92
CA PRO A 292 1.40 1.49 5.99
C PRO A 292 0.72 0.20 6.47
N GLU A 293 -0.11 -0.46 5.69
CA GLU A 293 -0.80 -1.70 6.13
C GLU A 293 0.16 -2.89 6.28
N THR A 294 1.21 -2.98 5.46
CA THR A 294 2.17 -4.10 5.48
C THR A 294 2.84 -4.25 6.84
N GLN A 295 3.21 -3.16 7.48
CA GLN A 295 3.94 -3.16 8.74
C GLN A 295 3.14 -3.85 9.86
N PRO A 296 1.90 -3.47 10.18
CA PRO A 296 1.12 -4.18 11.18
C PRO A 296 0.69 -5.58 10.73
N ILE A 297 0.37 -5.79 9.46
CA ILE A 297 -0.05 -7.11 8.96
C ILE A 297 1.10 -8.13 9.07
N MET A 298 2.29 -7.78 8.61
CA MET A 298 3.45 -8.68 8.68
C MET A 298 3.90 -8.96 10.12
N SER A 299 3.67 -8.02 11.04
CA SER A 299 3.93 -8.21 12.47
C SER A 299 3.02 -9.27 13.10
N ARG A 300 1.88 -9.57 12.47
CA ARG A 300 0.93 -10.60 12.91
C ARG A 300 1.06 -11.94 12.18
N LEU A 301 1.79 -12.00 11.08
CA LEU A 301 1.92 -13.22 10.30
C LEU A 301 2.83 -14.22 11.03
N ASN A 302 2.30 -15.40 11.36
CA ASN A 302 3.05 -16.50 11.97
C ASN A 302 3.67 -17.43 10.92
N SER A 303 3.05 -17.55 9.74
CA SER A 303 3.57 -18.37 8.65
C SER A 303 4.87 -17.81 8.08
N ASP A 304 5.67 -18.69 7.50
CA ASP A 304 6.87 -18.32 6.75
C ASP A 304 6.47 -17.64 5.44
N LEU A 305 6.72 -16.34 5.31
CA LEU A 305 6.36 -15.58 4.11
C LEU A 305 7.09 -16.11 2.86
N SER A 306 8.31 -16.63 3.00
CA SER A 306 9.04 -17.18 1.85
C SER A 306 8.35 -18.42 1.27
N ASP A 307 7.74 -19.26 2.11
CA ASP A 307 6.94 -20.41 1.66
C ASP A 307 5.68 -19.97 0.92
N LEU A 308 5.00 -18.95 1.42
CA LEU A 308 3.81 -18.41 0.78
C LEU A 308 4.12 -17.80 -0.60
N VAL A 309 5.20 -17.05 -0.70
CA VAL A 309 5.62 -16.43 -1.96
C VAL A 309 6.08 -17.48 -2.97
N GLU A 310 6.87 -18.49 -2.55
CA GLU A 310 7.24 -19.59 -3.42
C GLU A 310 6.01 -20.34 -3.96
N ALA A 311 5.05 -20.65 -3.09
CA ALA A 311 3.81 -21.30 -3.49
C ALA A 311 3.03 -20.45 -4.51
N ALA A 312 2.98 -19.12 -4.31
CA ALA A 312 2.33 -18.21 -5.24
C ALA A 312 3.03 -18.19 -6.61
N ILE A 313 4.35 -18.11 -6.64
CA ILE A 313 5.13 -18.12 -7.88
C ILE A 313 4.94 -19.44 -8.64
N ASP A 314 4.85 -20.56 -7.93
CA ASP A 314 4.69 -21.90 -8.50
C ASP A 314 3.20 -22.26 -8.80
N GLY A 315 2.26 -21.34 -8.59
CA GLY A 315 0.83 -21.59 -8.84
C GLY A 315 0.19 -22.56 -7.86
N LYS A 316 0.67 -22.62 -6.62
CA LYS A 316 0.30 -23.58 -5.59
C LYS A 316 -0.25 -22.94 -4.30
N LEU A 317 -0.88 -21.79 -4.38
CA LEU A 317 -1.45 -21.14 -3.18
C LEU A 317 -2.57 -21.96 -2.53
N ASP A 318 -3.23 -22.85 -3.27
CA ASP A 318 -4.23 -23.77 -2.75
C ASP A 318 -3.64 -24.86 -1.83
N SER A 319 -2.32 -25.05 -1.84
CA SER A 319 -1.60 -26.02 -1.01
C SER A 319 -1.05 -25.44 0.31
N VAL A 320 -1.20 -24.15 0.54
CA VAL A 320 -0.67 -23.46 1.72
C VAL A 320 -1.76 -22.68 2.44
N THR A 321 -1.53 -22.42 3.72
CA THR A 321 -2.41 -21.59 4.56
C THR A 321 -1.58 -20.51 5.23
N ALA A 322 -2.20 -19.36 5.48
CA ALA A 322 -1.59 -18.30 6.28
C ALA A 322 -2.13 -18.37 7.71
N GLU A 323 -1.24 -18.47 8.66
CA GLU A 323 -1.55 -18.47 10.09
C GLU A 323 -1.21 -17.10 10.70
N TRP A 324 -2.09 -16.61 11.54
CA TRP A 324 -2.01 -15.27 12.09
C TRP A 324 -1.97 -15.28 13.61
N SER A 325 -1.17 -14.40 14.19
CA SER A 325 -1.24 -14.12 15.62
C SER A 325 -2.64 -13.62 15.99
N PRO A 326 -3.21 -14.05 17.11
CA PRO A 326 -4.47 -13.50 17.62
C PRO A 326 -4.33 -12.08 18.15
N GLN A 327 -3.11 -11.59 18.31
CA GLN A 327 -2.85 -10.21 18.76
C GLN A 327 -3.28 -9.19 17.71
N THR A 328 -3.63 -8.00 18.21
CA THR A 328 -3.81 -6.80 17.36
C THR A 328 -2.48 -6.11 17.13
N ALA A 329 -2.29 -5.56 15.94
CA ALA A 329 -1.15 -4.71 15.61
C ALA A 329 -1.63 -3.30 15.28
N VAL A 330 -0.94 -2.29 15.81
CA VAL A 330 -1.17 -0.87 15.49
C VAL A 330 0.14 -0.28 14.99
N GLY A 331 0.12 0.30 13.79
CA GLY A 331 1.24 1.01 13.20
C GLY A 331 0.96 2.51 13.11
N VAL A 332 1.87 3.32 13.63
CA VAL A 332 1.78 4.79 13.59
C VAL A 332 2.91 5.35 12.75
N VAL A 333 2.57 6.15 11.75
CA VAL A 333 3.54 6.77 10.85
C VAL A 333 4.05 8.07 11.46
N LEU A 334 5.38 8.25 11.41
CA LEU A 334 6.07 9.50 11.69
C LEU A 334 6.47 10.13 10.36
N ALA A 335 5.94 11.32 10.09
CA ALA A 335 6.19 12.06 8.86
C ALA A 335 7.11 13.26 9.10
N ALA A 336 7.82 13.66 8.05
CA ALA A 336 8.68 14.84 8.07
C ALA A 336 7.87 16.13 8.05
N GLN A 337 8.52 17.22 8.44
CA GLN A 337 7.95 18.56 8.33
C GLN A 337 7.53 18.83 6.88
N ASN A 338 6.41 19.49 6.69
CA ASN A 338 5.79 19.85 5.42
C ASN A 338 5.17 18.68 4.61
N TYR A 339 5.30 17.44 5.08
CA TYR A 339 4.58 16.32 4.43
C TYR A 339 3.06 16.60 4.46
N PRO A 340 2.27 16.29 3.42
CA PRO A 340 2.60 15.58 2.19
C PRO A 340 3.09 16.45 1.02
N GLU A 341 3.31 17.73 1.21
CA GLU A 341 3.72 18.65 0.15
C GLU A 341 5.21 18.48 -0.19
N THR A 342 6.07 19.36 0.31
CA THR A 342 7.53 19.28 0.11
C THR A 342 8.21 18.94 1.43
N PRO A 343 8.48 17.66 1.72
CA PRO A 343 9.03 17.27 3.01
C PRO A 343 10.44 17.78 3.22
N LYS A 344 10.70 18.25 4.43
CA LYS A 344 12.06 18.61 4.86
C LYS A 344 12.89 17.35 5.05
N LYS A 345 14.12 17.33 4.52
CA LYS A 345 15.05 16.20 4.60
C LYS A 345 16.32 16.58 5.36
N GLY A 346 17.00 15.58 5.91
CA GLY A 346 18.32 15.72 6.52
C GLY A 346 18.31 15.97 8.04
N ASP A 347 17.16 15.83 8.70
CA ASP A 347 17.10 15.94 10.16
C ASP A 347 17.53 14.63 10.83
N VAL A 348 18.37 14.73 11.88
CA VAL A 348 18.84 13.58 12.64
C VAL A 348 17.69 12.99 13.45
N ILE A 349 17.54 11.66 13.36
CA ILE A 349 16.54 10.91 14.11
C ILE A 349 17.21 10.31 15.35
N SER A 350 16.66 10.59 16.53
CA SER A 350 17.13 10.03 17.79
C SER A 350 16.13 9.07 18.41
N GLY A 351 16.63 8.17 19.25
CA GLY A 351 15.79 7.29 20.08
C GLY A 351 15.35 5.99 19.41
N LEU A 352 15.88 5.64 18.24
CA LEU A 352 15.48 4.44 17.50
C LEU A 352 15.71 3.14 18.29
N ASP A 353 16.87 3.00 18.94
CA ASP A 353 17.18 1.80 19.73
C ASP A 353 16.24 1.65 20.92
N ALA A 354 15.97 2.73 21.64
CA ALA A 354 15.02 2.74 22.76
C ALA A 354 13.59 2.39 22.29
N ALA A 355 13.18 2.91 21.14
CA ALA A 355 11.87 2.61 20.55
C ALA A 355 11.74 1.12 20.19
N ASN A 356 12.79 0.53 19.62
CA ASN A 356 12.81 -0.90 19.27
C ASN A 356 12.77 -1.84 20.48
N GLN A 357 13.01 -1.35 21.69
CA GLN A 357 12.81 -2.13 22.92
C GLN A 357 11.32 -2.23 23.33
N VAL A 358 10.48 -1.33 22.85
CA VAL A 358 9.06 -1.26 23.20
C VAL A 358 8.18 -1.82 22.06
N GLY A 359 8.47 -1.44 20.83
CA GLY A 359 7.77 -1.88 19.62
C GLY A 359 8.75 -2.13 18.49
N LYS A 360 8.26 -2.38 17.30
CA LYS A 360 9.10 -2.52 16.09
C LYS A 360 9.07 -1.23 15.29
N VAL A 361 10.24 -0.69 14.98
CA VAL A 361 10.40 0.48 14.11
C VAL A 361 10.76 0.04 12.71
N PHE A 362 9.90 0.36 11.75
CA PHE A 362 10.18 0.19 10.32
C PHE A 362 10.56 1.53 9.71
N HIS A 363 11.62 1.54 8.91
CA HIS A 363 12.08 2.73 8.21
C HIS A 363 11.43 2.87 6.85
N ALA A 364 11.07 4.10 6.50
CA ALA A 364 10.61 4.49 5.17
C ALA A 364 11.62 5.49 4.57
N GLY A 365 11.30 6.75 4.53
CA GLY A 365 12.20 7.79 4.02
C GLY A 365 13.34 8.10 4.99
N THR A 366 14.33 7.24 5.08
CA THR A 366 15.54 7.43 5.90
C THR A 366 16.80 7.15 5.09
N THR A 367 17.88 7.79 5.51
CA THR A 367 19.24 7.53 5.00
C THR A 367 20.22 7.63 6.16
N ALA A 368 21.44 7.16 5.98
CA ALA A 368 22.52 7.31 6.97
C ALA A 368 23.60 8.24 6.41
N ASN A 369 24.18 9.07 7.31
CA ASN A 369 25.36 9.87 6.97
C ASN A 369 26.66 9.10 7.23
N GLU A 370 27.79 9.69 6.92
CA GLU A 370 29.13 9.08 7.11
C GLU A 370 29.44 8.77 8.60
N LYS A 371 28.79 9.46 9.52
CA LYS A 371 28.94 9.24 10.97
C LYS A 371 28.06 8.10 11.50
N GLY A 372 27.17 7.55 10.65
CA GLY A 372 26.22 6.52 11.03
C GLY A 372 24.92 7.05 11.66
N ASP A 373 24.72 8.37 11.69
CA ASP A 373 23.44 8.93 12.11
C ASP A 373 22.36 8.64 11.07
N VAL A 374 21.16 8.31 11.54
CA VAL A 374 19.99 8.14 10.68
C VAL A 374 19.31 9.49 10.47
N LEU A 375 19.08 9.83 9.21
CA LEU A 375 18.49 11.11 8.80
C LEU A 375 17.15 10.91 8.11
N THR A 376 16.24 11.89 8.25
CA THR A 376 15.04 11.95 7.43
C THR A 376 15.42 12.13 5.96
N ASN A 377 14.76 11.39 5.06
CA ASN A 377 15.01 11.42 3.62
C ASN A 377 13.74 11.18 2.80
N GLY A 378 12.60 11.57 3.28
CA GLY A 378 11.32 11.41 2.59
C GLY A 378 10.16 11.98 3.39
N GLY A 379 8.97 11.86 2.85
CA GLY A 379 7.75 12.37 3.49
C GLY A 379 7.34 11.54 4.70
N ARG A 380 7.01 10.27 4.49
CA ARG A 380 6.82 9.31 5.58
C ARG A 380 8.19 8.75 5.94
N VAL A 381 8.57 8.88 7.20
CA VAL A 381 9.94 8.61 7.66
C VAL A 381 10.05 7.27 8.36
N LEU A 382 9.14 7.00 9.29
CA LEU A 382 9.12 5.77 10.09
C LEU A 382 7.67 5.28 10.25
N CYS A 383 7.53 4.00 10.52
CA CYS A 383 6.29 3.42 11.05
C CYS A 383 6.62 2.59 12.29
N VAL A 384 5.99 2.92 13.40
CA VAL A 384 6.21 2.24 14.68
C VAL A 384 5.04 1.31 14.94
N VAL A 385 5.31 0.02 15.13
CA VAL A 385 4.29 -1.00 15.33
C VAL A 385 4.33 -1.53 16.77
N GLY A 386 3.16 -1.53 17.40
CA GLY A 386 2.91 -2.20 18.68
C GLY A 386 1.98 -3.39 18.50
N LEU A 387 2.26 -4.48 19.20
CA LEU A 387 1.40 -5.66 19.32
C LEU A 387 0.80 -5.74 20.71
N GLY A 388 -0.46 -6.15 20.81
CA GLY A 388 -1.14 -6.33 22.09
C GLY A 388 -2.29 -7.32 21.98
N ASP A 389 -2.78 -7.82 23.11
CA ASP A 389 -3.88 -8.78 23.14
C ASP A 389 -5.21 -8.17 22.69
N ASN A 390 -5.27 -6.85 22.69
CA ASN A 390 -6.38 -6.08 22.14
C ASN A 390 -5.85 -4.77 21.55
N VAL A 391 -6.72 -4.03 20.87
CA VAL A 391 -6.36 -2.77 20.20
C VAL A 391 -5.86 -1.69 21.15
N VAL A 392 -6.38 -1.63 22.37
CA VAL A 392 -5.95 -0.65 23.40
C VAL A 392 -4.51 -0.89 23.79
N GLN A 393 -4.13 -2.14 24.05
CA GLN A 393 -2.75 -2.51 24.41
C GLN A 393 -1.79 -2.32 23.23
N ALA A 394 -2.21 -2.69 22.02
CA ALA A 394 -1.41 -2.51 20.81
C ALA A 394 -1.13 -1.02 20.55
N LYS A 395 -2.15 -0.17 20.66
CA LYS A 395 -2.02 1.28 20.56
C LYS A 395 -1.08 1.83 21.63
N ALA A 396 -1.23 1.43 22.87
CA ALA A 396 -0.36 1.87 23.98
C ALA A 396 1.11 1.54 23.70
N LYS A 397 1.42 0.35 23.19
CA LYS A 397 2.79 -0.04 22.84
C LYS A 397 3.34 0.76 21.66
N ALA A 398 2.54 0.98 20.62
CA ALA A 398 2.96 1.78 19.46
C ALA A 398 3.34 3.21 19.90
N TYR A 399 2.48 3.88 20.64
CA TYR A 399 2.75 5.23 21.12
C TYR A 399 3.84 5.29 22.18
N GLY A 400 3.96 4.27 23.02
CA GLY A 400 5.07 4.14 23.99
C GLY A 400 6.43 4.05 23.31
N ALA A 401 6.53 3.34 22.20
CA ALA A 401 7.74 3.31 21.37
C ALA A 401 7.95 4.64 20.64
N LEU A 402 6.91 5.22 20.08
CA LEU A 402 6.95 6.50 19.37
C LEU A 402 7.50 7.62 20.25
N GLU A 403 7.11 7.68 21.51
CA GLU A 403 7.57 8.71 22.48
C GLU A 403 9.09 8.72 22.70
N LYS A 404 9.80 7.63 22.36
CA LYS A 404 11.25 7.54 22.43
C LYS A 404 11.94 8.23 21.26
N ILE A 405 11.22 8.43 20.14
CA ILE A 405 11.76 8.94 18.88
C ILE A 405 11.56 10.44 18.80
N SER A 406 12.58 11.15 18.31
CA SER A 406 12.44 12.56 17.96
C SER A 406 13.29 12.94 16.75
N PHE A 407 12.76 13.84 15.95
CA PHE A 407 13.45 14.61 14.93
C PHE A 407 12.72 15.93 14.73
N ASP A 408 13.41 16.92 14.19
CA ASP A 408 12.86 18.26 14.03
C ASP A 408 11.66 18.27 13.07
N GLY A 409 10.56 18.91 13.48
CA GLY A 409 9.34 19.01 12.69
C GLY A 409 8.54 17.73 12.52
N MET A 410 8.79 16.72 13.34
CA MET A 410 8.10 15.43 13.32
C MET A 410 6.57 15.59 13.39
N GLN A 411 5.86 14.95 12.45
CA GLN A 411 4.40 14.93 12.42
C GLN A 411 3.87 13.52 12.61
N TYR A 412 2.82 13.35 13.40
CA TYR A 412 2.09 12.10 13.55
C TYR A 412 0.68 12.36 14.10
N ARG A 413 -0.21 11.40 13.89
CA ARG A 413 -1.56 11.43 14.45
C ARG A 413 -1.57 10.75 15.83
N LYS A 414 -2.40 11.27 16.72
CA LYS A 414 -2.59 10.75 18.08
C LYS A 414 -3.78 9.78 18.19
N ASP A 415 -4.63 9.75 17.18
CA ASP A 415 -5.91 9.04 17.16
C ASP A 415 -5.89 7.72 16.35
N ILE A 416 -4.71 7.23 15.97
CA ILE A 416 -4.61 5.96 15.23
C ILE A 416 -5.23 4.82 16.04
N ALA A 417 -6.12 4.06 15.41
CA ALA A 417 -6.91 2.97 15.97
C ALA A 417 -8.09 3.37 16.89
N ASP A 418 -8.35 4.64 17.12
CA ASP A 418 -9.50 5.08 17.92
C ASP A 418 -10.84 4.59 17.36
N LYS A 419 -10.96 4.46 16.04
CA LYS A 419 -12.16 3.90 15.39
C LYS A 419 -12.45 2.47 15.86
N ALA A 420 -11.42 1.66 16.06
CA ALA A 420 -11.56 0.30 16.54
C ALA A 420 -11.84 0.24 18.06
N ILE A 421 -11.27 1.17 18.84
CA ILE A 421 -11.48 1.24 20.29
C ILE A 421 -12.91 1.67 20.63
N ASN A 422 -13.45 2.61 19.87
CA ASN A 422 -14.76 3.21 20.13
C ASN A 422 -15.93 2.44 19.47
N ARG A 423 -15.68 1.24 18.95
CA ARG A 423 -16.66 0.41 18.23
C ARG A 423 -17.52 -0.45 19.15
#